data_da557474c7463447e92da12f13a2908c
#
_entry.id   da557474c7463447e92da12f13a2908c
#
_cell.length_a   1.000
_cell.length_b   1.000
_cell.length_c   1.000
_cell.angle_alpha   90.00
_cell.angle_beta   90.00
_cell.angle_gamma   90.00
#
_symmetry.space_group_name_H-M   'P 1'
#
loop_
_entity.id
_entity.type
_entity.pdbx_description
1 polymer ?
#
loop_
_entity_poly.entity_id
_entity_poly.type
_entity_poly.pdbx_seq_one_letter_code
_entity_poly.pdbx_strand_id
1 'polypeptide(L)'
;MKWFPLFCFLLYTNIYSLYSQIYTPGGGDPLGYAHKIDTLDTYSIQVKYEMKFMPDTLARDNYNKITTVLNLSPQGLSFFREYNRFRGDSLVACHLENGKVRQSISNKVLEYVGNIYYDNYIILKSWPEKNVLFHREQIGIDGHFTYTENKPDFGWKIDFNKTKEIAGYTCHAAKGSYAGRDYQAWFTTDIPISDGPWKFCGLPGLILEVSSSDEEYIYTCMSIRNAEGPLYVLGMDSNLKTTRERFLKAKKKYKVNPAAALAAMADKIQSNVNLKNRADVPYNPQEKY
;
A
#
# COMPACT_ATOMS: atom_id res chain seq x y z
N MET A 1 -30.60 9.56 -10.51
CA MET A 1 -30.20 10.90 -10.03
C MET A 1 -28.75 10.81 -9.58
N LYS A 2 -27.82 11.41 -10.37
CA LYS A 2 -26.36 11.18 -10.32
C LYS A 2 -25.66 12.26 -9.46
N TRP A 3 -25.69 12.11 -8.13
CA TRP A 3 -25.06 13.10 -7.22
C TRP A 3 -24.01 12.51 -6.25
N PHE A 4 -23.67 11.22 -6.40
CA PHE A 4 -22.83 10.52 -5.43
C PHE A 4 -21.30 10.77 -5.57
N PRO A 5 -20.69 10.98 -6.75
CA PRO A 5 -19.23 11.14 -6.83
C PRO A 5 -18.73 12.53 -6.40
N LEU A 6 -19.54 13.60 -6.58
CA LEU A 6 -19.12 14.95 -6.25
C LEU A 6 -19.01 15.20 -4.73
N PHE A 7 -19.83 14.50 -3.95
CA PHE A 7 -19.87 14.68 -2.49
C PHE A 7 -18.69 13.99 -1.77
N CYS A 8 -18.22 12.86 -2.29
CA CYS A 8 -16.99 12.24 -1.78
C CYS A 8 -15.75 13.09 -2.10
N PHE A 9 -15.72 13.73 -3.28
CA PHE A 9 -14.61 14.61 -3.68
C PHE A 9 -14.53 15.86 -2.82
N LEU A 10 -15.65 16.50 -2.50
CA LEU A 10 -15.73 17.67 -1.62
C LEU A 10 -15.36 17.34 -0.17
N LEU A 11 -15.59 16.13 0.31
CA LEU A 11 -15.18 15.70 1.65
C LEU A 11 -13.68 15.40 1.73
N TYR A 12 -13.10 14.84 0.68
CA TYR A 12 -11.65 14.64 0.59
C TYR A 12 -10.92 16.00 0.56
N THR A 13 -11.38 16.96 -0.24
CA THR A 13 -10.79 18.30 -0.30
C THR A 13 -10.94 19.07 1.03
N ASN A 14 -12.05 18.92 1.74
CA ASN A 14 -12.23 19.55 3.06
C ASN A 14 -11.38 18.88 4.16
N ILE A 15 -11.16 17.58 4.10
CA ILE A 15 -10.26 16.88 5.02
C ILE A 15 -8.81 17.34 4.78
N TYR A 16 -8.39 17.50 3.52
CA TYR A 16 -7.06 18.06 3.19
C TYR A 16 -6.92 19.52 3.60
N SER A 17 -7.94 20.34 3.44
CA SER A 17 -7.95 21.73 3.94
C SER A 17 -7.89 21.80 5.47
N LEU A 18 -8.58 20.88 6.18
CA LEU A 18 -8.44 20.76 7.64
C LEU A 18 -7.02 20.26 8.03
N TYR A 19 -6.44 19.33 7.28
CA TYR A 19 -5.08 18.85 7.52
C TYR A 19 -4.05 19.99 7.43
N SER A 20 -4.20 20.88 6.44
CA SER A 20 -3.31 22.03 6.28
C SER A 20 -3.50 23.10 7.38
N GLN A 21 -4.69 23.17 7.99
CA GLN A 21 -5.01 24.15 9.04
C GLN A 21 -4.74 23.64 10.46
N ILE A 22 -4.81 22.33 10.70
CA ILE A 22 -4.58 21.75 12.04
C ILE A 22 -3.09 21.59 12.35
N TYR A 23 -2.22 21.57 11.34
CA TYR A 23 -0.80 21.25 11.51
C TYR A 23 0.15 22.45 11.48
N THR A 24 -0.35 23.68 11.67
CA THR A 24 0.50 24.89 11.76
C THR A 24 0.34 25.72 13.03
N PRO A 25 0.56 25.17 14.23
CA PRO A 25 1.01 25.99 15.33
C PRO A 25 2.53 25.82 15.48
N GLY A 26 3.32 26.66 14.79
CA GLY A 26 4.76 26.72 15.01
C GLY A 26 5.68 26.36 13.82
N GLY A 27 5.21 26.43 12.57
CA GLY A 27 6.07 26.25 11.39
C GLY A 27 6.53 24.80 11.13
N GLY A 28 5.77 23.81 11.54
CA GLY A 28 6.01 22.39 11.24
C GLY A 28 5.82 22.08 9.76
N ASP A 29 6.56 21.09 9.27
CA ASP A 29 6.45 20.58 7.91
C ASP A 29 4.99 20.16 7.61
N PRO A 30 4.30 20.78 6.63
CA PRO A 30 2.90 20.49 6.32
C PRO A 30 2.67 19.05 5.83
N LEU A 31 3.71 18.29 5.54
CA LEU A 31 3.64 16.92 5.09
C LEU A 31 3.74 15.89 6.22
N GLY A 32 4.05 16.30 7.46
CA GLY A 32 4.18 15.41 8.62
C GLY A 32 5.22 14.31 8.42
N TYR A 33 6.19 14.50 7.53
CA TYR A 33 7.27 13.54 7.33
C TYR A 33 8.24 13.61 8.51
N ALA A 34 8.46 12.46 9.11
CA ALA A 34 9.57 12.32 10.03
C ALA A 34 10.88 12.56 9.27
N HIS A 35 11.71 13.37 9.85
CA HIS A 35 12.92 13.93 9.26
C HIS A 35 14.07 12.94 9.15
N LYS A 36 13.79 11.64 9.31
CA LYS A 36 14.80 10.58 9.28
C LYS A 36 14.57 9.62 8.13
N ILE A 37 15.61 9.36 7.38
CA ILE A 37 15.66 8.37 6.32
C ILE A 37 16.39 7.15 6.87
N ASP A 38 15.68 6.02 6.93
CA ASP A 38 16.27 4.73 7.27
C ASP A 38 16.54 3.97 5.97
N THR A 39 17.80 4.01 5.50
CA THR A 39 18.23 3.24 4.33
C THR A 39 18.44 1.79 4.74
N LEU A 40 17.77 0.87 4.05
CA LEU A 40 17.75 -0.55 4.36
C LEU A 40 18.68 -1.34 3.44
N ASP A 41 18.72 -1.00 2.14
CA ASP A 41 19.45 -1.70 1.09
C ASP A 41 19.43 -0.90 -0.22
N THR A 42 19.89 -1.51 -1.32
CA THR A 42 19.73 -1.04 -2.69
C THR A 42 18.96 -2.07 -3.51
N TYR A 43 18.12 -1.61 -4.46
CA TYR A 43 17.46 -2.50 -5.40
C TYR A 43 18.17 -2.48 -6.77
N SER A 44 18.08 -3.59 -7.49
CA SER A 44 18.62 -3.74 -8.85
C SER A 44 17.54 -4.04 -9.89
N ILE A 45 16.35 -4.44 -9.45
CA ILE A 45 15.20 -4.69 -10.32
C ILE A 45 13.99 -3.93 -9.78
N GLN A 46 13.27 -3.27 -10.68
CA GLN A 46 12.00 -2.64 -10.38
C GLN A 46 10.89 -3.21 -11.27
N VAL A 47 9.82 -3.66 -10.63
CA VAL A 47 8.61 -4.19 -11.29
C VAL A 47 7.43 -3.28 -10.98
N LYS A 48 6.71 -2.85 -12.01
CA LYS A 48 5.46 -2.11 -11.84
C LYS A 48 4.27 -2.99 -12.16
N TYR A 49 3.24 -2.88 -11.33
CA TYR A 49 1.96 -3.57 -11.53
C TYR A 49 0.81 -2.57 -11.61
N GLU A 50 -0.15 -2.82 -12.50
CA GLU A 50 -1.50 -2.30 -12.33
C GLU A 50 -2.18 -3.17 -11.27
N MET A 51 -2.70 -2.55 -10.23
CA MET A 51 -3.59 -3.18 -9.26
C MET A 51 -5.00 -2.68 -9.52
N LYS A 52 -5.91 -3.61 -9.84
CA LYS A 52 -7.34 -3.37 -9.86
C LYS A 52 -7.95 -3.95 -8.60
N PHE A 53 -8.79 -3.19 -7.94
CA PHE A 53 -9.53 -3.69 -6.78
C PHE A 53 -10.94 -3.15 -6.75
N MET A 54 -11.85 -3.96 -6.25
CA MET A 54 -13.26 -3.64 -6.10
C MET A 54 -13.51 -3.16 -4.67
N PRO A 55 -13.73 -1.86 -4.43
CA PRO A 55 -13.93 -1.34 -3.07
C PRO A 55 -15.26 -1.77 -2.46
N ASP A 56 -16.27 -1.99 -3.30
CA ASP A 56 -17.62 -2.40 -2.92
C ASP A 56 -18.04 -3.64 -3.71
N THR A 57 -18.21 -4.76 -3.02
CA THR A 57 -18.59 -6.04 -3.64
C THR A 57 -20.03 -6.08 -4.15
N LEU A 58 -20.87 -5.12 -3.73
CA LEU A 58 -22.24 -4.98 -4.23
C LEU A 58 -22.30 -4.21 -5.55
N ALA A 59 -21.31 -3.36 -5.80
CA ALA A 59 -21.15 -2.60 -7.05
C ALA A 59 -20.19 -3.31 -8.00
N ARG A 60 -20.59 -4.49 -8.50
CA ARG A 60 -19.76 -5.29 -9.41
C ARG A 60 -19.33 -4.48 -10.63
N ASP A 61 -18.11 -4.78 -11.13
CA ASP A 61 -17.46 -4.10 -12.25
C ASP A 61 -17.00 -2.65 -11.98
N ASN A 62 -17.19 -2.15 -10.77
CA ASN A 62 -16.67 -0.85 -10.36
C ASN A 62 -15.28 -1.02 -9.73
N TYR A 63 -14.26 -1.02 -10.57
CA TYR A 63 -12.87 -1.17 -10.14
C TYR A 63 -12.17 0.17 -9.98
N ASN A 64 -11.46 0.31 -8.88
CA ASN A 64 -10.39 1.29 -8.77
C ASN A 64 -9.10 0.70 -9.33
N LYS A 65 -8.26 1.56 -9.94
CA LYS A 65 -6.96 1.19 -10.50
C LYS A 65 -5.88 2.05 -9.91
N ILE A 66 -4.81 1.42 -9.48
CA ILE A 66 -3.60 2.09 -9.01
C ILE A 66 -2.36 1.42 -9.58
N THR A 67 -1.28 2.17 -9.69
CA THR A 67 0.03 1.61 -10.01
C THR A 67 0.76 1.31 -8.71
N THR A 68 1.29 0.09 -8.59
CA THR A 68 2.15 -0.34 -7.49
C THR A 68 3.54 -0.67 -8.00
N VAL A 69 4.52 -0.65 -7.11
CA VAL A 69 5.92 -0.94 -7.43
C VAL A 69 6.50 -1.94 -6.44
N LEU A 70 7.22 -2.91 -6.99
CA LEU A 70 8.05 -3.86 -6.28
C LEU A 70 9.50 -3.60 -6.65
N ASN A 71 10.32 -3.26 -5.69
CA ASN A 71 11.77 -3.12 -5.83
C ASN A 71 12.46 -4.32 -5.18
N LEU A 72 13.34 -4.98 -5.92
CA LEU A 72 14.01 -6.21 -5.53
C LEU A 72 15.51 -5.95 -5.34
N SER A 73 16.01 -6.27 -4.14
CA SER A 73 17.45 -6.21 -3.82
C SER A 73 18.15 -7.51 -4.22
N PRO A 74 19.42 -7.44 -4.67
CA PRO A 74 20.26 -8.62 -4.86
C PRO A 74 20.46 -9.44 -3.58
N GLN A 75 20.32 -8.82 -2.39
CA GLN A 75 20.46 -9.46 -1.08
C GLN A 75 19.18 -10.17 -0.62
N GLY A 76 18.09 -10.10 -1.42
CA GLY A 76 16.84 -10.79 -1.17
C GLY A 76 15.81 -10.01 -0.37
N LEU A 77 16.10 -8.76 0.02
CA LEU A 77 15.08 -7.83 0.51
C LEU A 77 14.18 -7.40 -0.67
N SER A 78 12.89 -7.36 -0.48
CA SER A 78 11.98 -6.72 -1.44
C SER A 78 11.08 -5.68 -0.76
N PHE A 79 10.71 -4.67 -1.54
CA PHE A 79 9.97 -3.52 -1.07
C PHE A 79 8.79 -3.26 -2.00
N PHE A 80 7.57 -3.45 -1.50
CA PHE A 80 6.33 -3.26 -2.24
C PHE A 80 5.51 -2.11 -1.67
N ARG A 81 5.00 -1.23 -2.56
CA ARG A 81 4.17 -0.08 -2.18
C ARG A 81 3.45 0.54 -3.39
N GLU A 82 2.58 1.51 -3.15
CA GLU A 82 1.97 2.34 -4.17
C GLU A 82 3.02 3.23 -4.85
N TYR A 83 2.94 3.37 -6.19
CA TYR A 83 3.99 4.01 -6.99
C TYR A 83 4.09 5.52 -6.81
N ASN A 84 2.96 6.25 -6.69
CA ASN A 84 3.00 7.68 -6.46
C ASN A 84 3.59 8.01 -5.08
N ARG A 85 3.31 7.17 -4.07
CA ARG A 85 3.95 7.28 -2.77
C ARG A 85 5.46 7.04 -2.87
N PHE A 86 5.89 6.04 -3.63
CA PHE A 86 7.31 5.82 -3.90
C PHE A 86 7.96 7.05 -4.52
N ARG A 87 7.31 7.69 -5.51
CA ARG A 87 7.80 8.93 -6.13
C ARG A 87 7.86 10.10 -5.15
N GLY A 88 6.82 10.29 -4.34
CA GLY A 88 6.76 11.34 -3.31
C GLY A 88 7.89 11.19 -2.30
N ASP A 89 8.05 10.01 -1.74
CA ASP A 89 9.12 9.74 -0.76
C ASP A 89 10.52 9.87 -1.41
N SER A 90 10.69 9.50 -2.69
CA SER A 90 11.95 9.70 -3.42
C SER A 90 12.29 11.18 -3.56
N LEU A 91 11.30 12.04 -3.84
CA LEU A 91 11.51 13.49 -3.87
C LEU A 91 11.90 14.03 -2.50
N VAL A 92 11.23 13.58 -1.44
CA VAL A 92 11.58 13.96 -0.05
C VAL A 92 13.01 13.56 0.24
N ALA A 93 13.39 12.30 -0.02
CA ALA A 93 14.72 11.79 0.28
C ALA A 93 15.84 12.53 -0.48
N CYS A 94 15.61 12.89 -1.75
CA CYS A 94 16.58 13.63 -2.57
C CYS A 94 16.74 15.11 -2.16
N HIS A 95 15.77 15.68 -1.46
CA HIS A 95 15.76 17.12 -1.14
C HIS A 95 15.67 17.39 0.36
N LEU A 96 15.95 16.39 1.19
CA LEU A 96 15.99 16.53 2.63
C LEU A 96 17.32 17.15 3.06
N GLU A 97 17.30 18.41 3.48
CA GLU A 97 18.46 19.15 3.98
C GLU A 97 18.21 19.48 5.47
N ASN A 98 19.08 19.02 6.36
CA ASN A 98 18.95 19.26 7.82
C ASN A 98 17.56 18.91 8.39
N GLY A 99 16.96 17.83 7.93
CA GLY A 99 15.64 17.37 8.37
C GLY A 99 14.46 18.19 7.82
N LYS A 100 14.66 19.08 6.85
CA LYS A 100 13.63 19.91 6.24
C LYS A 100 13.58 19.75 4.74
N VAL A 101 12.39 19.80 4.17
CA VAL A 101 12.15 19.78 2.73
C VAL A 101 11.75 21.18 2.28
N ARG A 102 12.30 21.64 1.14
CA ARG A 102 11.95 22.97 0.60
C ARG A 102 10.47 23.03 0.24
N GLN A 103 9.81 24.16 0.47
CA GLN A 103 8.37 24.35 0.19
C GLN A 103 7.98 24.04 -1.26
N SER A 104 8.84 24.37 -2.22
CA SER A 104 8.61 24.06 -3.65
C SER A 104 8.53 22.54 -3.92
N ILE A 105 9.28 21.76 -3.17
CA ILE A 105 9.26 20.29 -3.26
C ILE A 105 8.03 19.73 -2.53
N SER A 106 7.64 20.32 -1.40
CA SER A 106 6.45 19.93 -0.66
C SER A 106 5.19 19.98 -1.53
N ASN A 107 5.01 21.03 -2.34
CA ASN A 107 3.88 21.13 -3.28
C ASN A 107 3.89 20.01 -4.32
N LYS A 108 5.07 19.67 -4.86
CA LYS A 108 5.22 18.58 -5.84
C LYS A 108 5.00 17.19 -5.21
N VAL A 109 5.39 17.01 -3.97
CA VAL A 109 5.08 15.79 -3.20
C VAL A 109 3.58 15.67 -2.99
N LEU A 110 2.89 16.75 -2.61
CA LEU A 110 1.44 16.78 -2.45
C LEU A 110 0.70 16.41 -3.74
N GLU A 111 1.19 16.82 -4.91
CA GLU A 111 0.65 16.40 -6.20
C GLU A 111 0.68 14.89 -6.38
N TYR A 112 1.75 14.21 -5.94
CA TYR A 112 1.83 12.75 -6.01
C TYR A 112 0.98 12.06 -4.95
N VAL A 113 1.08 12.48 -3.68
CA VAL A 113 0.39 11.82 -2.57
C VAL A 113 -1.07 12.22 -2.44
N GLY A 114 -1.46 13.39 -2.96
CA GLY A 114 -2.85 13.86 -2.96
C GLY A 114 -3.81 13.01 -3.80
N ASN A 115 -3.28 12.20 -4.70
CA ASN A 115 -4.03 11.28 -5.56
C ASN A 115 -3.98 9.82 -5.08
N ILE A 116 -3.62 9.56 -3.80
CA ILE A 116 -3.62 8.22 -3.24
C ILE A 116 -5.05 7.84 -2.87
N TYR A 117 -5.63 6.94 -3.67
CA TYR A 117 -7.00 6.44 -3.48
C TYR A 117 -7.07 5.16 -2.64
N TYR A 118 -5.94 4.58 -2.28
CA TYR A 118 -5.84 3.30 -1.59
C TYR A 118 -4.97 3.42 -0.34
N ASP A 119 -4.91 2.32 0.41
CA ASP A 119 -4.18 2.26 1.65
C ASP A 119 -2.69 2.61 1.48
N ASN A 120 -2.22 3.54 2.28
CA ASN A 120 -0.81 3.94 2.29
C ASN A 120 0.01 2.92 3.09
N TYR A 121 0.27 1.77 2.50
CA TYR A 121 1.07 0.73 3.13
C TYR A 121 2.42 0.52 2.46
N ILE A 122 3.34 0.00 3.24
CA ILE A 122 4.66 -0.49 2.84
C ILE A 122 4.76 -1.94 3.29
N ILE A 123 5.20 -2.81 2.38
CA ILE A 123 5.52 -4.20 2.70
C ILE A 123 6.98 -4.44 2.36
N LEU A 124 7.76 -4.84 3.39
CA LEU A 124 9.11 -5.36 3.22
C LEU A 124 9.05 -6.87 3.39
N LYS A 125 9.63 -7.61 2.46
CA LYS A 125 9.76 -9.06 2.57
C LYS A 125 11.22 -9.43 2.76
N SER A 126 11.50 -10.39 3.63
CA SER A 126 12.84 -10.74 4.12
C SER A 126 13.49 -9.60 4.89
N TRP A 127 12.71 -8.89 5.73
CA TRP A 127 13.20 -7.84 6.63
C TRP A 127 12.38 -7.84 7.94
N PRO A 128 12.99 -7.66 9.11
CA PRO A 128 14.43 -7.47 9.34
C PRO A 128 15.24 -8.75 9.17
N GLU A 129 14.60 -9.90 9.03
CA GLU A 129 15.23 -11.21 8.91
C GLU A 129 14.67 -11.98 7.71
N LYS A 130 15.43 -12.97 7.25
CA LYS A 130 14.98 -13.87 6.19
C LYS A 130 13.66 -14.55 6.58
N ASN A 131 12.73 -14.63 5.64
CA ASN A 131 11.36 -15.16 5.81
C ASN A 131 10.42 -14.32 6.68
N VAL A 132 10.83 -13.17 7.18
CA VAL A 132 9.96 -12.22 7.87
C VAL A 132 9.38 -11.22 6.86
N LEU A 133 8.10 -10.91 7.02
CA LEU A 133 7.40 -9.84 6.34
C LEU A 133 7.11 -8.73 7.37
N PHE A 134 7.50 -7.51 7.03
CA PHE A 134 7.17 -6.32 7.78
C PHE A 134 6.10 -5.53 7.03
N HIS A 135 5.04 -5.19 7.72
CA HIS A 135 3.96 -4.35 7.22
C HIS A 135 3.90 -3.04 7.99
N ARG A 136 3.84 -1.94 7.27
CA ARG A 136 3.61 -0.60 7.81
C ARG A 136 2.49 0.07 7.05
N GLU A 137 1.50 0.61 7.76
CA GLU A 137 0.38 1.29 7.15
C GLU A 137 -0.16 2.39 8.06
N GLN A 138 -0.62 3.47 7.46
CA GLN A 138 -1.30 4.55 8.16
C GLN A 138 -2.79 4.25 8.28
N ILE A 139 -3.33 4.27 9.49
CA ILE A 139 -4.77 4.18 9.73
C ILE A 139 -5.24 5.54 10.25
N GLY A 140 -6.06 6.22 9.44
CA GLY A 140 -6.55 7.55 9.80
C GLY A 140 -5.42 8.57 9.98
N ILE A 141 -5.55 9.39 11.02
CA ILE A 141 -4.57 10.39 11.43
C ILE A 141 -3.70 9.93 12.61
N ASP A 142 -3.97 8.73 13.16
CA ASP A 142 -3.31 8.20 14.37
C ASP A 142 -1.82 7.85 14.19
N GLY A 143 -1.32 7.86 12.96
CA GLY A 143 0.06 7.53 12.66
C GLY A 143 0.24 6.21 11.92
N HIS A 144 1.49 5.78 11.84
CA HIS A 144 1.86 4.55 11.14
C HIS A 144 1.90 3.36 12.11
N PHE A 145 1.06 2.39 11.83
CA PHE A 145 1.06 1.11 12.54
C PHE A 145 1.98 0.11 11.84
N THR A 146 2.70 -0.68 12.64
CA THR A 146 3.60 -1.70 12.10
C THR A 146 3.41 -3.03 12.81
N TYR A 147 3.54 -4.09 12.02
CA TYR A 147 3.65 -5.46 12.54
C TYR A 147 4.58 -6.29 11.67
N THR A 148 5.07 -7.37 12.23
CA THR A 148 5.82 -8.41 11.52
C THR A 148 5.05 -9.72 11.57
N GLU A 149 5.21 -10.51 10.52
CA GLU A 149 4.68 -11.87 10.41
C GLU A 149 5.65 -12.73 9.59
N ASN A 150 5.51 -14.04 9.66
CA ASN A 150 6.23 -14.90 8.72
C ASN A 150 5.69 -14.68 7.30
N LYS A 151 6.53 -14.85 6.29
CA LYS A 151 6.05 -14.85 4.89
C LYS A 151 4.90 -15.84 4.77
N PRO A 152 3.79 -15.42 4.13
CA PRO A 152 2.63 -16.29 4.01
C PRO A 152 2.92 -17.52 3.17
N ASP A 153 2.38 -18.66 3.59
CA ASP A 153 2.29 -19.86 2.77
C ASP A 153 0.94 -19.88 2.06
N PHE A 154 0.97 -19.85 0.74
CA PHE A 154 -0.23 -19.91 -0.10
C PHE A 154 -0.61 -21.36 -0.47
N GLY A 155 0.21 -22.35 -0.17
CA GLY A 155 -0.03 -23.74 -0.58
C GLY A 155 -0.12 -23.89 -2.10
N TRP A 156 0.75 -23.22 -2.84
CA TRP A 156 0.70 -23.17 -4.31
C TRP A 156 0.68 -24.53 -4.96
N LYS A 157 -0.31 -24.77 -5.84
CA LYS A 157 -0.40 -25.90 -6.77
C LYS A 157 -0.07 -25.38 -8.16
N ILE A 158 1.11 -25.76 -8.66
CA ILE A 158 1.66 -25.30 -9.95
C ILE A 158 1.17 -26.19 -11.07
N ASP A 159 0.80 -25.58 -12.20
CA ASP A 159 0.47 -26.25 -13.46
C ASP A 159 1.39 -25.72 -14.58
N PHE A 160 2.49 -26.43 -14.84
CA PHE A 160 3.45 -26.07 -15.88
C PHE A 160 2.91 -26.26 -17.30
N ASN A 161 1.80 -27.00 -17.48
CA ASN A 161 1.19 -27.19 -18.80
C ASN A 161 0.35 -25.98 -19.24
N LYS A 162 -0.03 -25.13 -18.29
CA LYS A 162 -0.73 -23.88 -18.58
C LYS A 162 0.26 -22.76 -18.68
N THR A 163 0.36 -22.16 -19.86
CA THR A 163 1.24 -21.03 -20.14
C THR A 163 0.49 -19.82 -20.63
N LYS A 164 1.07 -18.65 -20.41
CA LYS A 164 0.57 -17.34 -20.83
C LYS A 164 1.75 -16.37 -20.96
N GLU A 165 1.73 -15.52 -21.98
CA GLU A 165 2.71 -14.43 -22.13
C GLU A 165 2.28 -13.21 -21.33
N ILE A 166 3.17 -12.68 -20.46
CA ILE A 166 2.97 -11.46 -19.70
C ILE A 166 4.25 -10.62 -19.73
N ALA A 167 4.14 -9.40 -20.19
CA ALA A 167 5.28 -8.45 -20.28
C ALA A 167 6.51 -9.03 -21.02
N GLY A 168 6.29 -9.93 -22.01
CA GLY A 168 7.34 -10.56 -22.80
C GLY A 168 7.98 -11.80 -22.15
N TYR A 169 7.39 -12.32 -21.06
CA TYR A 169 7.85 -13.52 -20.37
C TYR A 169 6.82 -14.65 -20.46
N THR A 170 7.28 -15.87 -20.71
CA THR A 170 6.42 -17.06 -20.59
C THR A 170 6.17 -17.33 -19.10
N CYS A 171 4.90 -17.35 -18.72
CA CYS A 171 4.46 -17.58 -17.35
C CYS A 171 3.70 -18.90 -17.23
N HIS A 172 3.87 -19.57 -16.08
CA HIS A 172 3.14 -20.77 -15.70
C HIS A 172 2.08 -20.45 -14.66
N ALA A 173 1.01 -21.25 -14.67
CA ALA A 173 -0.11 -21.07 -13.75
C ALA A 173 0.16 -21.68 -12.37
N ALA A 174 -0.35 -21.05 -11.31
CA ALA A 174 -0.41 -21.64 -9.99
C ALA A 174 -1.71 -21.22 -9.28
N LYS A 175 -2.26 -22.10 -8.44
CA LYS A 175 -3.42 -21.81 -7.58
C LYS A 175 -3.03 -21.98 -6.13
N GLY A 176 -3.51 -21.10 -5.27
CA GLY A 176 -3.25 -21.15 -3.84
C GLY A 176 -4.29 -20.38 -3.05
N SER A 177 -4.22 -20.48 -1.72
CA SER A 177 -5.18 -19.82 -0.83
C SER A 177 -4.45 -19.10 0.30
N TYR A 178 -4.94 -17.94 0.70
CA TYR A 178 -4.40 -17.20 1.85
C TYR A 178 -5.44 -16.26 2.43
N ALA A 179 -5.53 -16.20 3.74
CA ALA A 179 -6.36 -15.25 4.49
C ALA A 179 -7.82 -15.19 3.97
N GLY A 180 -8.44 -16.36 3.77
CA GLY A 180 -9.83 -16.51 3.36
C GLY A 180 -10.13 -16.20 1.89
N ARG A 181 -9.11 -16.12 1.04
CA ARG A 181 -9.26 -15.97 -0.43
C ARG A 181 -8.46 -17.03 -1.18
N ASP A 182 -9.02 -17.47 -2.30
CA ASP A 182 -8.34 -18.28 -3.30
C ASP A 182 -7.76 -17.38 -4.38
N TYR A 183 -6.58 -17.76 -4.88
CA TYR A 183 -5.84 -16.98 -5.86
C TYR A 183 -5.41 -17.84 -7.05
N GLN A 184 -5.42 -17.21 -8.22
CA GLN A 184 -4.76 -17.69 -9.43
C GLN A 184 -3.55 -16.80 -9.70
N ALA A 185 -2.35 -17.38 -9.74
CA ALA A 185 -1.11 -16.67 -10.07
C ALA A 185 -0.52 -17.14 -11.39
N TRP A 186 0.22 -16.24 -12.04
CA TRP A 186 1.06 -16.52 -13.21
C TRP A 186 2.47 -16.03 -12.91
N PHE A 187 3.45 -16.91 -12.96
CA PHE A 187 4.83 -16.61 -12.61
C PHE A 187 5.78 -17.08 -13.71
N THR A 188 6.92 -16.41 -13.86
CA THR A 188 7.97 -16.80 -14.78
C THR A 188 9.19 -17.34 -14.06
N THR A 189 9.76 -18.43 -14.58
CA THR A 189 11.03 -18.98 -14.12
C THR A 189 12.25 -18.28 -14.71
N ASP A 190 12.07 -17.45 -15.75
CA ASP A 190 13.13 -16.67 -16.37
C ASP A 190 13.72 -15.63 -15.42
N ILE A 191 12.94 -15.23 -14.40
CA ILE A 191 13.38 -14.41 -13.29
C ILE A 191 13.25 -15.25 -12.02
N PRO A 192 14.32 -15.96 -11.59
CA PRO A 192 14.26 -16.94 -10.51
C PRO A 192 14.26 -16.30 -9.13
N ILE A 193 13.39 -15.32 -8.93
CA ILE A 193 13.18 -14.60 -7.67
C ILE A 193 11.79 -14.96 -7.16
N SER A 194 11.73 -15.69 -6.02
CA SER A 194 10.49 -16.11 -5.38
C SER A 194 9.76 -14.95 -4.71
N ASP A 195 9.20 -14.05 -5.51
CA ASP A 195 8.57 -12.81 -5.06
C ASP A 195 7.41 -12.39 -5.99
N GLY A 196 6.65 -11.36 -5.61
CA GLY A 196 5.52 -10.83 -6.35
C GLY A 196 4.94 -9.57 -5.70
N PRO A 197 3.81 -9.03 -6.23
CA PRO A 197 3.16 -7.88 -5.64
C PRO A 197 2.61 -8.21 -4.25
N TRP A 198 2.30 -7.19 -3.45
CA TRP A 198 1.76 -7.31 -2.11
C TRP A 198 2.53 -8.33 -1.25
N LYS A 199 1.86 -9.32 -0.66
CA LYS A 199 2.46 -10.40 0.16
C LYS A 199 2.78 -11.65 -0.65
N PHE A 200 2.48 -11.69 -1.95
CA PHE A 200 2.64 -12.89 -2.78
C PHE A 200 4.11 -13.28 -2.91
N CYS A 201 4.38 -14.54 -2.64
CA CYS A 201 5.70 -15.16 -2.72
C CYS A 201 5.55 -16.71 -2.74
N GLY A 202 6.67 -17.45 -2.78
CA GLY A 202 6.68 -18.90 -2.59
C GLY A 202 6.60 -19.72 -3.89
N LEU A 203 6.49 -19.07 -5.05
CA LEU A 203 6.64 -19.72 -6.36
C LEU A 203 8.12 -19.74 -6.81
N PRO A 204 8.55 -20.67 -7.68
CA PRO A 204 9.93 -20.77 -8.11
C PRO A 204 10.29 -19.73 -9.19
N GLY A 205 9.83 -18.49 -9.04
CA GLY A 205 10.05 -17.39 -9.95
C GLY A 205 9.18 -16.18 -9.62
N LEU A 206 9.35 -15.11 -10.41
CA LEU A 206 8.65 -13.86 -10.19
C LEU A 206 7.19 -13.94 -10.63
N ILE A 207 6.27 -13.56 -9.74
CA ILE A 207 4.84 -13.51 -10.02
C ILE A 207 4.55 -12.24 -10.82
N LEU A 208 4.07 -12.42 -12.06
CA LEU A 208 3.75 -11.32 -12.97
C LEU A 208 2.27 -10.96 -13.00
N GLU A 209 1.40 -11.92 -12.68
CA GLU A 209 -0.02 -11.65 -12.50
C GLU A 209 -0.57 -12.50 -11.36
N VAL A 210 -1.47 -11.93 -10.59
CA VAL A 210 -2.24 -12.67 -9.61
C VAL A 210 -3.61 -12.04 -9.43
N SER A 211 -4.64 -12.88 -9.41
CA SER A 211 -6.02 -12.47 -9.18
C SER A 211 -6.64 -13.31 -8.07
N SER A 212 -7.49 -12.72 -7.26
CA SER A 212 -8.40 -13.48 -6.41
C SER A 212 -9.46 -14.17 -7.27
N SER A 213 -9.95 -15.35 -6.86
CA SER A 213 -10.93 -16.13 -7.63
C SER A 213 -12.27 -15.44 -7.80
N ASP A 214 -12.59 -14.48 -6.93
CA ASP A 214 -13.74 -13.59 -7.01
C ASP A 214 -13.49 -12.34 -7.87
N GLU A 215 -12.28 -12.21 -8.45
CA GLU A 215 -11.80 -11.07 -9.25
C GLU A 215 -11.84 -9.71 -8.53
N GLU A 216 -12.02 -9.70 -7.22
CA GLU A 216 -12.07 -8.46 -6.43
C GLU A 216 -10.70 -7.78 -6.31
N TYR A 217 -9.61 -8.53 -6.49
CA TYR A 217 -8.23 -8.04 -6.49
C TYR A 217 -7.45 -8.66 -7.64
N ILE A 218 -6.87 -7.82 -8.49
CA ILE A 218 -6.09 -8.25 -9.66
C ILE A 218 -4.82 -7.40 -9.73
N TYR A 219 -3.67 -8.05 -9.79
CA TYR A 219 -2.38 -7.44 -10.05
C TYR A 219 -1.86 -7.93 -11.38
N THR A 220 -1.49 -7.03 -12.28
CA THR A 220 -0.92 -7.36 -13.60
C THR A 220 0.37 -6.58 -13.82
N CYS A 221 1.46 -7.28 -14.12
CA CYS A 221 2.74 -6.68 -14.43
C CYS A 221 2.64 -5.78 -15.66
N MET A 222 3.05 -4.53 -15.50
CA MET A 222 3.11 -3.54 -16.59
C MET A 222 4.51 -3.43 -17.19
N SER A 223 5.53 -3.55 -16.35
CA SER A 223 6.92 -3.44 -16.79
C SER A 223 7.89 -4.01 -15.75
N ILE A 224 8.98 -4.57 -16.25
CA ILE A 224 10.14 -5.00 -15.49
C ILE A 224 11.34 -4.27 -16.05
N ARG A 225 12.19 -3.71 -15.20
CA ARG A 225 13.40 -3.03 -15.64
C ARG A 225 14.54 -3.23 -14.66
N ASN A 226 15.74 -3.34 -15.17
CA ASN A 226 16.94 -3.14 -14.39
C ASN A 226 17.01 -1.65 -14.02
N ALA A 227 17.05 -1.35 -12.75
CA ALA A 227 17.11 0.00 -12.23
C ALA A 227 17.72 -0.06 -10.83
N GLU A 228 18.62 0.82 -10.54
CA GLU A 228 19.33 0.89 -9.27
C GLU A 228 18.87 2.09 -8.45
N GLY A 229 18.78 1.89 -7.15
CA GLY A 229 18.45 2.95 -6.21
C GLY A 229 18.35 2.45 -4.78
N PRO A 230 18.31 3.37 -3.81
CA PRO A 230 18.23 3.02 -2.41
C PRO A 230 16.83 2.49 -2.05
N LEU A 231 16.79 1.48 -1.19
CA LEU A 231 15.61 1.05 -0.46
C LEU A 231 15.61 1.73 0.90
N TYR A 232 14.65 2.60 1.13
CA TYR A 232 14.53 3.33 2.39
C TYR A 232 13.09 3.51 2.82
N VAL A 233 12.91 3.74 4.11
CA VAL A 233 11.64 4.12 4.72
C VAL A 233 11.81 5.44 5.46
N LEU A 234 10.86 6.33 5.29
CA LEU A 234 10.84 7.60 6.02
C LEU A 234 10.16 7.40 7.37
N GLY A 235 10.81 7.85 8.45
CA GLY A 235 10.26 7.92 9.79
C GLY A 235 9.92 6.58 10.43
N MET A 236 10.86 5.65 10.42
CA MET A 236 10.71 4.35 11.10
C MET A 236 10.59 4.44 12.62
N ASP A 237 11.12 5.48 13.22
CA ASP A 237 11.15 5.73 14.66
C ASP A 237 9.79 6.15 15.23
N SER A 238 8.89 6.67 14.41
CA SER A 238 7.53 7.12 14.81
C SER A 238 6.46 6.04 14.67
N ASN A 239 6.83 4.79 14.46
CA ASN A 239 5.89 3.69 14.23
C ASN A 239 5.24 3.17 15.51
N LEU A 240 3.94 2.90 15.46
CA LEU A 240 3.17 2.24 16.51
C LEU A 240 3.20 0.74 16.27
N LYS A 241 3.99 0.01 17.06
CA LYS A 241 4.10 -1.45 16.97
C LYS A 241 2.81 -2.12 17.45
N THR A 242 2.32 -3.10 16.69
CA THR A 242 1.10 -3.85 17.03
C THR A 242 1.22 -5.30 16.55
N THR A 243 0.17 -6.09 16.72
CA THR A 243 0.05 -7.41 16.09
C THR A 243 -0.81 -7.31 14.84
N ARG A 244 -0.63 -8.23 13.89
CA ARG A 244 -1.45 -8.31 12.67
C ARG A 244 -2.95 -8.31 13.00
N GLU A 245 -3.38 -9.12 13.95
CA GLU A 245 -4.79 -9.23 14.37
C GLU A 245 -5.36 -7.89 14.86
N ARG A 246 -4.65 -7.23 15.78
CA ARG A 246 -5.07 -5.91 16.31
C ARG A 246 -5.10 -4.86 15.21
N PHE A 247 -4.10 -4.87 14.33
CA PHE A 247 -4.04 -3.97 13.17
C PHE A 247 -5.26 -4.14 12.27
N LEU A 248 -5.59 -5.36 11.86
CA LEU A 248 -6.70 -5.66 10.97
C LEU A 248 -8.06 -5.28 11.59
N LYS A 249 -8.22 -5.51 12.89
CA LYS A 249 -9.41 -5.09 13.65
C LYS A 249 -9.56 -3.56 13.67
N ALA A 250 -8.47 -2.83 13.91
CA ALA A 250 -8.46 -1.37 13.89
C ALA A 250 -8.74 -0.82 12.50
N LYS A 251 -8.11 -1.39 11.46
CA LYS A 251 -8.31 -1.03 10.05
C LYS A 251 -9.77 -1.23 9.63
N LYS A 252 -10.36 -2.38 9.96
CA LYS A 252 -11.78 -2.68 9.67
C LYS A 252 -12.69 -1.64 10.33
N LYS A 253 -12.50 -1.36 11.62
CA LYS A 253 -13.29 -0.37 12.34
C LYS A 253 -13.22 1.01 11.68
N TYR A 254 -12.02 1.45 11.28
CA TYR A 254 -11.82 2.73 10.60
C TYR A 254 -12.46 2.75 9.21
N LYS A 255 -12.27 1.69 8.41
CA LYS A 255 -12.76 1.63 7.02
C LYS A 255 -14.28 1.54 6.94
N VAL A 256 -14.93 0.79 7.83
CA VAL A 256 -16.40 0.64 7.86
C VAL A 256 -17.07 1.94 8.30
N ASN A 257 -16.54 2.61 9.31
CA ASN A 257 -17.14 3.86 9.80
C ASN A 257 -16.09 4.96 10.05
N PRO A 258 -15.55 5.55 8.95
CA PRO A 258 -14.52 6.59 9.07
C PRO A 258 -15.03 7.83 9.82
N ALA A 259 -16.34 8.13 9.74
CA ALA A 259 -16.92 9.26 10.45
C ALA A 259 -16.92 9.07 11.96
N ALA A 260 -17.27 7.89 12.46
CA ALA A 260 -17.20 7.58 13.89
C ALA A 260 -15.75 7.56 14.39
N ALA A 261 -14.81 7.07 13.58
CA ALA A 261 -13.39 7.11 13.90
C ALA A 261 -12.88 8.55 14.03
N LEU A 262 -13.22 9.42 13.08
CA LEU A 262 -12.89 10.85 13.10
C LEU A 262 -13.57 11.58 14.26
N ALA A 263 -14.84 11.25 14.58
CA ALA A 263 -15.53 11.85 15.72
C ALA A 263 -14.88 11.50 17.06
N ALA A 264 -14.48 10.25 17.25
CA ALA A 264 -13.76 9.83 18.46
C ALA A 264 -12.41 10.55 18.62
N MET A 265 -11.82 11.00 17.52
CA MET A 265 -10.61 11.83 17.51
C MET A 265 -10.93 13.30 17.75
N ALA A 266 -12.02 13.82 17.16
CA ALA A 266 -12.49 15.19 17.35
C ALA A 266 -12.87 15.47 18.81
N ASP A 267 -13.44 14.50 19.51
CA ASP A 267 -13.70 14.59 20.96
C ASP A 267 -12.40 14.79 21.77
N LYS A 268 -11.27 14.30 21.27
CA LYS A 268 -9.94 14.58 21.86
C LYS A 268 -9.38 15.96 21.49
N ILE A 269 -9.89 16.58 20.42
CA ILE A 269 -9.38 17.85 19.86
C ILE A 269 -10.35 19.03 20.12
N GLN A 270 -11.48 18.81 20.81
CA GLN A 270 -12.53 19.83 21.05
C GLN A 270 -13.11 20.48 19.78
N SER A 271 -13.30 19.75 18.70
CA SER A 271 -13.91 20.27 17.49
C SER A 271 -15.42 19.98 17.42
N ASN A 272 -16.24 21.03 17.16
CA ASN A 272 -17.71 20.99 17.07
C ASN A 272 -18.24 20.33 15.78
N VAL A 273 -17.62 19.29 15.27
CA VAL A 273 -18.08 18.61 14.04
C VAL A 273 -18.94 17.42 14.41
N ASN A 274 -20.25 17.50 14.12
CA ASN A 274 -21.20 16.41 14.34
C ASN A 274 -21.11 15.36 13.23
N LEU A 275 -20.27 14.34 13.44
CA LEU A 275 -20.01 13.26 12.46
C LEU A 275 -20.77 11.95 12.77
N LYS A 276 -21.61 11.94 13.83
CA LYS A 276 -22.18 10.69 14.40
C LYS A 276 -23.22 9.96 13.55
N ASN A 277 -23.75 10.56 12.48
CA ASN A 277 -24.90 10.03 11.72
C ASN A 277 -24.59 9.68 10.27
N ARG A 278 -23.43 9.11 9.96
CA ARG A 278 -23.15 8.63 8.61
C ARG A 278 -23.32 7.11 8.53
N ALA A 279 -23.92 6.66 7.42
CA ALA A 279 -24.04 5.23 7.10
C ALA A 279 -22.64 4.59 6.97
N ASP A 280 -22.57 3.32 7.32
CA ASP A 280 -21.35 2.53 7.14
C ASP A 280 -20.97 2.48 5.65
N VAL A 281 -19.66 2.50 5.39
CA VAL A 281 -19.11 2.44 4.03
C VAL A 281 -18.77 0.98 3.71
N PRO A 282 -19.06 0.49 2.48
CA PRO A 282 -18.63 -0.82 2.06
C PRO A 282 -17.11 -1.00 2.24
N TYR A 283 -16.71 -2.12 2.81
CA TYR A 283 -15.32 -2.45 3.04
C TYR A 283 -15.01 -3.86 2.55
N ASN A 284 -14.23 -3.93 1.50
CA ASN A 284 -13.74 -5.18 0.92
C ASN A 284 -12.25 -5.36 1.24
N PRO A 285 -11.88 -6.07 2.31
CA PRO A 285 -10.49 -6.28 2.66
C PRO A 285 -9.84 -7.32 1.74
N GLN A 286 -8.56 -7.12 1.42
CA GLN A 286 -7.79 -8.13 0.69
C GLN A 286 -7.57 -9.40 1.52
N GLU A 287 -7.54 -9.30 2.85
CA GLU A 287 -7.53 -10.42 3.78
C GLU A 287 -8.92 -10.57 4.41
N LYS A 288 -9.58 -11.70 4.20
CA LYS A 288 -10.85 -12.08 4.85
C LYS A 288 -10.56 -12.87 6.12
N TYR A 289 -11.31 -12.61 7.20
CA TYR A 289 -11.14 -13.25 8.52
C TYR A 289 -12.41 -13.96 8.92
#